data_2a5ece7d38f7c892b04b5cb35ee0a9be
#
_entry.id   2a5ece7d38f7c892b04b5cb35ee0a9be
#
_cell.length_a   1.000
_cell.length_b   1.000
_cell.length_c   1.000
_cell.angle_alpha   90.00
_cell.angle_beta   90.00
_cell.angle_gamma   90.00
#
_symmetry.space_group_name_H-M   'P 1'
#
loop_
_entity.id
_entity.type
_entity.pdbx_description
1 polymer ?
#
loop_
_entity_poly.entity_id
_entity_poly.type
_entity_poly.pdbx_seq_one_letter_code
_entity_poly.pdbx_strand_id
1 'polypeptide(L)'
;MATLRNPGSQGYVPLADASPESTEDHVVFEPVKTWKGYIWDTWELPQDQRRLLFKVDAFILTFASIGYFLKNIDQTNINNAFLSGMEEDLEMFGNQLVTSTSIWTFGYVIGQIPSNLLLTRVSPRWVIPSLEVGWGIATICTSLVQSYRSLYVLRFFVGFFESGFYPGIHYMLGSWYTPREIGKRAMLFWLAGSVGSMFSGFLQGAAYTNLNGVHGRAGWRWLFIIDGLITIPLAIAGYFFFPNLPQDGKRTWWTTEEEHILSVKRMQAIGRAGKQPWTKDRVKKVLSSWHTYHLPLLYILWNNGNPQAAMGYWLKSFNDKPAPVPGTSFTVPEINNQLIYASSVPIPSTAIFLVMALAWGWLSDGPLQGARWPFIYAGAILIIIFNILLLNMPLYSNVDGRKVVYWLSKIGHGAGPLILSWINEICSADTEKRALIVAIANDLAYVVQAVVPVFMWKTTDFPAARKGYTYSTILQVLLILETAFIQLLLWRDRRKPVRSRGAESPPPLIYSDEEEGEDGNKPGEPHFSHTT
;
A
#
# COMPACT_ATOMS: atom_id res chain seq x y z
N MET A 1 -61.13 16.78 0.59
CA MET A 1 -59.75 16.99 1.08
C MET A 1 -59.04 15.67 1.01
N ALA A 2 -58.26 15.47 -0.03
CA ALA A 2 -57.50 14.25 -0.27
C ALA A 2 -56.06 14.52 0.15
N THR A 3 -55.59 13.80 1.15
CA THR A 3 -54.19 13.85 1.63
C THR A 3 -53.34 12.94 0.76
N LEU A 4 -52.44 13.53 0.00
CA LEU A 4 -51.41 12.88 -0.78
C LEU A 4 -50.45 12.15 0.17
N ARG A 5 -50.40 10.83 0.08
CA ARG A 5 -49.36 9.98 0.72
C ARG A 5 -48.08 10.07 -0.11
N ASN A 6 -47.02 10.44 0.54
CA ASN A 6 -45.67 10.51 0.02
C ASN A 6 -45.05 9.08 0.02
N PRO A 7 -44.65 8.49 -1.12
CA PRO A 7 -44.03 7.19 -1.16
C PRO A 7 -42.49 7.36 -1.14
N GLY A 8 -41.88 7.48 0.06
CA GLY A 8 -40.44 7.75 0.13
C GLY A 8 -39.79 7.58 1.49
N SER A 9 -40.33 6.75 2.35
CA SER A 9 -39.63 6.38 3.59
C SER A 9 -39.84 4.90 3.91
N GLN A 10 -39.22 4.02 3.14
CA GLN A 10 -38.92 2.71 3.71
C GLN A 10 -37.81 2.91 4.73
N GLY A 11 -38.23 2.99 5.99
CA GLY A 11 -37.36 3.14 7.13
C GLY A 11 -36.37 1.97 7.20
N TYR A 12 -35.12 2.30 7.35
CA TYR A 12 -34.08 1.43 7.82
C TYR A 12 -34.54 0.87 9.19
N VAL A 13 -34.85 -0.42 9.24
CA VAL A 13 -35.11 -1.13 10.49
C VAL A 13 -33.75 -1.47 11.08
N PRO A 14 -33.39 -0.92 12.25
CA PRO A 14 -32.17 -1.36 12.94
C PRO A 14 -32.39 -2.82 13.35
N LEU A 15 -31.46 -3.70 13.01
CA LEU A 15 -31.42 -5.12 13.43
C LEU A 15 -31.19 -5.32 14.94
N ALA A 16 -31.61 -4.35 15.79
CA ALA A 16 -31.54 -4.43 17.24
C ALA A 16 -32.68 -5.23 17.89
N ASP A 17 -33.74 -5.57 17.14
CA ASP A 17 -34.90 -6.29 17.65
C ASP A 17 -35.02 -7.75 17.15
N ALA A 18 -33.94 -8.35 16.68
CA ALA A 18 -33.91 -9.79 16.45
C ALA A 18 -33.76 -10.49 17.82
N SER A 19 -34.83 -11.13 18.26
CA SER A 19 -34.88 -11.99 19.44
C SER A 19 -33.76 -13.05 19.43
N PRO A 20 -33.26 -13.50 20.62
CA PRO A 20 -32.12 -14.44 20.73
C PRO A 20 -32.47 -15.91 20.42
N GLU A 21 -33.46 -16.18 19.58
CA GLU A 21 -33.87 -17.53 19.18
C GLU A 21 -33.52 -17.86 17.74
N SER A 22 -32.25 -17.81 17.39
CA SER A 22 -31.69 -18.63 16.29
C SER A 22 -30.18 -18.72 16.47
N THR A 23 -29.78 -19.51 17.45
CA THR A 23 -28.41 -19.98 17.68
C THR A 23 -28.06 -21.14 16.74
N GLU A 24 -28.48 -21.08 15.48
CA GLU A 24 -28.04 -22.02 14.48
C GLU A 24 -27.44 -21.26 13.30
N ASP A 25 -26.19 -21.60 12.97
CA ASP A 25 -25.36 -21.15 11.85
C ASP A 25 -24.43 -19.94 12.06
N HIS A 26 -23.76 -19.83 13.17
CA HIS A 26 -22.44 -19.20 13.20
C HIS A 26 -21.37 -20.21 12.74
N VAL A 27 -21.48 -20.70 11.52
CA VAL A 27 -20.41 -21.47 10.92
C VAL A 27 -19.30 -20.51 10.54
N VAL A 28 -18.43 -20.20 11.50
CA VAL A 28 -17.08 -19.76 11.19
C VAL A 28 -16.39 -20.97 10.59
N PHE A 29 -16.48 -21.15 9.28
CA PHE A 29 -15.71 -22.17 8.60
C PHE A 29 -14.23 -21.85 8.78
N GLU A 30 -13.57 -22.57 9.67
CA GLU A 30 -12.12 -22.68 9.62
C GLU A 30 -11.79 -23.51 8.39
N PRO A 31 -11.17 -22.93 7.36
CA PRO A 31 -10.79 -23.71 6.20
C PRO A 31 -9.72 -24.71 6.64
N VAL A 32 -9.90 -25.99 6.26
CA VAL A 32 -8.86 -27.00 6.41
C VAL A 32 -7.63 -26.49 5.67
N LYS A 33 -6.55 -26.19 6.40
CA LYS A 33 -5.33 -25.58 5.85
C LYS A 33 -4.58 -26.62 5.01
N THR A 34 -4.85 -26.66 3.71
CA THR A 34 -4.04 -27.40 2.76
C THR A 34 -2.92 -26.49 2.20
N TRP A 35 -1.90 -27.09 1.58
CA TRP A 35 -0.84 -26.30 0.93
C TRP A 35 -1.37 -25.28 -0.09
N LYS A 36 -2.55 -25.54 -0.71
CA LYS A 36 -3.21 -24.61 -1.65
C LYS A 36 -3.65 -23.33 -0.97
N GLY A 37 -4.18 -23.38 0.26
CA GLY A 37 -4.57 -22.21 1.04
C GLY A 37 -3.37 -21.36 1.47
N TYR A 38 -2.18 -21.94 1.62
CA TYR A 38 -0.96 -21.16 1.82
C TYR A 38 -0.60 -20.33 0.59
N ILE A 39 -0.87 -20.83 -0.63
CA ILE A 39 -0.66 -20.07 -1.86
C ILE A 39 -1.75 -19.02 -2.03
N TRP A 40 -3.02 -19.43 -2.00
CA TRP A 40 -4.16 -18.54 -2.16
C TRP A 40 -5.35 -19.00 -1.32
N ASP A 41 -5.67 -18.22 -0.29
CA ASP A 41 -6.70 -18.49 0.72
C ASP A 41 -8.09 -18.76 0.13
N THR A 42 -8.45 -18.08 -0.97
CA THR A 42 -9.75 -18.24 -1.64
C THR A 42 -10.04 -19.65 -2.11
N TRP A 43 -9.03 -20.47 -2.41
CA TRP A 43 -9.21 -21.80 -2.95
C TRP A 43 -9.78 -22.80 -1.93
N GLU A 44 -9.63 -22.54 -0.65
CA GLU A 44 -10.10 -23.40 0.45
C GLU A 44 -11.46 -22.98 1.01
N LEU A 45 -11.95 -21.81 0.62
CA LEU A 45 -13.22 -21.30 1.08
C LEU A 45 -14.41 -22.07 0.46
N PRO A 46 -15.57 -22.09 1.14
CA PRO A 46 -16.83 -22.58 0.58
C PRO A 46 -17.12 -21.92 -0.78
N GLN A 47 -17.85 -22.65 -1.63
CA GLN A 47 -18.08 -22.24 -3.02
C GLN A 47 -18.64 -20.81 -3.15
N ASP A 48 -19.58 -20.44 -2.27
CA ASP A 48 -20.23 -19.13 -2.29
C ASP A 48 -19.25 -18.01 -1.94
N GLN A 49 -18.45 -18.19 -0.89
CA GLN A 49 -17.41 -17.24 -0.50
C GLN A 49 -16.31 -17.14 -1.56
N ARG A 50 -15.91 -18.28 -2.15
CA ARG A 50 -14.92 -18.31 -3.23
C ARG A 50 -15.40 -17.57 -4.45
N ARG A 51 -16.68 -17.73 -4.86
CA ARG A 51 -17.28 -17.00 -5.98
C ARG A 51 -17.32 -15.49 -5.72
N LEU A 52 -17.75 -15.09 -4.53
CA LEU A 52 -17.74 -13.68 -4.12
C LEU A 52 -16.34 -13.10 -4.17
N LEU A 53 -15.35 -13.72 -3.53
CA LEU A 53 -13.97 -13.22 -3.47
C LEU A 53 -13.33 -13.16 -4.85
N PHE A 54 -13.58 -14.13 -5.73
CA PHE A 54 -13.10 -14.08 -7.10
C PHE A 54 -13.62 -12.82 -7.85
N LYS A 55 -14.89 -12.45 -7.65
CA LYS A 55 -15.45 -11.22 -8.23
C LYS A 55 -14.84 -9.98 -7.58
N VAL A 56 -14.68 -9.96 -6.26
CA VAL A 56 -14.04 -8.86 -5.53
C VAL A 56 -12.58 -8.67 -5.98
N ASP A 57 -11.83 -9.75 -6.14
CA ASP A 57 -10.46 -9.71 -6.67
C ASP A 57 -10.44 -9.19 -8.12
N ALA A 58 -11.35 -9.66 -8.97
CA ALA A 58 -11.43 -9.26 -10.37
C ALA A 58 -11.79 -7.77 -10.55
N PHE A 59 -12.70 -7.22 -9.73
CA PHE A 59 -13.19 -5.86 -9.92
C PHE A 59 -12.48 -4.83 -9.03
N ILE A 60 -12.18 -5.15 -7.77
CA ILE A 60 -11.54 -4.20 -6.85
C ILE A 60 -10.02 -4.28 -6.94
N LEU A 61 -9.46 -5.49 -6.74
CA LEU A 61 -8.02 -5.65 -6.68
C LEU A 61 -7.36 -5.38 -8.03
N THR A 62 -7.95 -5.87 -9.12
CA THR A 62 -7.43 -5.63 -10.47
C THR A 62 -7.48 -4.15 -10.85
N PHE A 63 -8.62 -3.47 -10.64
CA PHE A 63 -8.74 -2.03 -10.89
C PHE A 63 -7.74 -1.23 -10.06
N ALA A 64 -7.68 -1.51 -8.75
CA ALA A 64 -6.73 -0.85 -7.85
C ALA A 64 -5.27 -1.07 -8.27
N SER A 65 -4.92 -2.31 -8.66
CA SER A 65 -3.55 -2.65 -9.08
C SER A 65 -3.16 -1.96 -10.38
N ILE A 66 -4.05 -1.91 -11.37
CA ILE A 66 -3.78 -1.21 -12.64
C ILE A 66 -3.69 0.30 -12.39
N GLY A 67 -4.60 0.89 -11.61
CA GLY A 67 -4.55 2.32 -11.25
C GLY A 67 -3.26 2.68 -10.52
N TYR A 68 -2.79 1.83 -9.59
CA TYR A 68 -1.54 2.05 -8.87
C TYR A 68 -0.30 1.87 -9.75
N PHE A 69 -0.36 0.95 -10.70
CA PHE A 69 0.66 0.78 -11.74
C PHE A 69 0.77 2.05 -12.59
N LEU A 70 -0.33 2.60 -13.09
CA LEU A 70 -0.35 3.83 -13.90
C LEU A 70 0.11 5.04 -13.09
N LYS A 71 -0.34 5.18 -11.84
CA LYS A 71 0.12 6.23 -10.94
C LYS A 71 1.65 6.23 -10.79
N ASN A 72 2.27 5.06 -10.65
CA ASN A 72 3.72 4.96 -10.49
C ASN A 72 4.48 5.17 -11.83
N ILE A 73 3.85 4.87 -12.96
CA ILE A 73 4.36 5.29 -14.27
C ILE A 73 4.44 6.81 -14.32
N ASP A 74 3.33 7.52 -14.03
CA ASP A 74 3.27 8.99 -14.07
C ASP A 74 4.33 9.63 -13.15
N GLN A 75 4.46 9.14 -11.92
CA GLN A 75 5.48 9.63 -10.99
C GLN A 75 6.92 9.45 -11.50
N THR A 76 7.19 8.34 -12.19
CA THR A 76 8.53 8.04 -12.72
C THR A 76 8.80 8.77 -14.04
N ASN A 77 7.75 9.01 -14.83
CA ASN A 77 7.82 9.64 -16.15
C ASN A 77 8.49 11.01 -16.13
N ILE A 78 8.33 11.80 -15.06
CA ILE A 78 8.94 13.15 -14.96
C ILE A 78 10.48 13.07 -15.02
N ASN A 79 11.09 12.11 -14.32
CA ASN A 79 12.54 11.92 -14.35
C ASN A 79 13.01 11.37 -15.70
N ASN A 80 12.25 10.44 -16.27
CA ASN A 80 12.55 9.86 -17.57
C ASN A 80 12.41 10.89 -18.69
N ALA A 81 11.39 11.74 -18.65
CA ALA A 81 11.19 12.84 -19.59
C ALA A 81 12.31 13.89 -19.49
N PHE A 82 12.73 14.23 -18.26
CA PHE A 82 13.83 15.16 -18.02
C PHE A 82 15.12 14.68 -18.70
N LEU A 83 15.45 13.40 -18.57
CA LEU A 83 16.62 12.80 -19.21
C LEU A 83 16.49 12.64 -20.75
N SER A 84 15.29 12.89 -21.30
CA SER A 84 14.96 12.67 -22.72
C SER A 84 14.62 13.95 -23.47
N GLY A 85 15.21 15.09 -23.08
CA GLY A 85 15.12 16.35 -23.77
C GLY A 85 14.09 17.32 -23.21
N MET A 86 13.40 17.01 -22.09
CA MET A 86 12.52 17.96 -21.43
C MET A 86 13.31 19.06 -20.70
N GLU A 87 14.53 18.75 -20.25
CA GLU A 87 15.45 19.71 -19.62
C GLU A 87 15.72 20.89 -20.54
N GLU A 88 16.09 20.60 -21.78
CA GLU A 88 16.43 21.57 -22.80
C GLU A 88 15.18 22.30 -23.32
N ASP A 89 14.09 21.56 -23.61
CA ASP A 89 12.84 22.11 -24.15
C ASP A 89 12.15 23.12 -23.21
N LEU A 90 12.26 22.93 -21.90
CA LEU A 90 11.62 23.76 -20.89
C LEU A 90 12.61 24.65 -20.14
N GLU A 91 13.89 24.66 -20.53
CA GLU A 91 14.97 25.41 -19.87
C GLU A 91 15.07 25.11 -18.36
N MET A 92 15.02 23.81 -18.03
CA MET A 92 14.99 23.33 -16.63
C MET A 92 16.41 23.15 -16.07
N PHE A 93 17.19 24.22 -16.01
CA PHE A 93 18.56 24.17 -15.52
C PHE A 93 18.65 24.35 -14.00
N GLY A 94 19.53 23.59 -13.34
CA GLY A 94 19.73 23.65 -11.89
C GLY A 94 18.72 22.85 -11.10
N ASN A 95 17.99 23.47 -10.18
CA ASN A 95 17.11 22.76 -9.22
C ASN A 95 15.63 22.65 -9.66
N GLN A 96 15.29 23.00 -10.91
CA GLN A 96 13.89 23.06 -11.36
C GLN A 96 13.19 21.70 -11.31
N LEU A 97 13.88 20.58 -11.62
CA LEU A 97 13.33 19.25 -11.50
C LEU A 97 13.00 18.92 -10.03
N VAL A 98 13.93 19.18 -9.12
CA VAL A 98 13.72 18.97 -7.68
C VAL A 98 12.57 19.84 -7.17
N THR A 99 12.50 21.10 -7.59
CA THR A 99 11.39 22.00 -7.26
C THR A 99 10.05 21.47 -7.77
N SER A 100 10.00 20.92 -9.00
CA SER A 100 8.77 20.33 -9.56
C SER A 100 8.29 19.12 -8.74
N THR A 101 9.22 18.29 -8.27
CA THR A 101 8.93 17.16 -7.38
C THR A 101 8.45 17.64 -5.99
N SER A 102 9.06 18.69 -5.45
CA SER A 102 8.61 19.27 -4.18
C SER A 102 7.21 19.88 -4.28
N ILE A 103 6.89 20.55 -5.39
CA ILE A 103 5.55 21.09 -5.66
C ILE A 103 4.51 19.97 -5.78
N TRP A 104 4.85 18.88 -6.48
CA TRP A 104 4.01 17.67 -6.51
C TRP A 104 3.76 17.13 -5.09
N THR A 105 4.81 17.00 -4.27
CA THR A 105 4.68 16.54 -2.88
C THR A 105 3.79 17.47 -2.06
N PHE A 106 3.91 18.79 -2.25
CA PHE A 106 3.07 19.78 -1.58
C PHE A 106 1.59 19.64 -1.97
N GLY A 107 1.28 19.44 -3.26
CA GLY A 107 -0.07 19.13 -3.72
C GLY A 107 -0.61 17.84 -3.11
N TYR A 108 0.25 16.81 -3.04
CA TYR A 108 -0.07 15.50 -2.47
C TYR A 108 -0.43 15.59 -0.98
N VAL A 109 0.38 16.28 -0.18
CA VAL A 109 0.16 16.49 1.26
C VAL A 109 -1.15 17.25 1.52
N ILE A 110 -1.39 18.35 0.80
CA ILE A 110 -2.62 19.14 0.96
C ILE A 110 -3.87 18.33 0.58
N GLY A 111 -3.79 17.54 -0.50
CA GLY A 111 -4.93 16.80 -1.03
C GLY A 111 -5.29 15.57 -0.21
N GLN A 112 -4.35 14.96 0.51
CA GLN A 112 -4.50 13.62 1.08
C GLN A 112 -5.56 13.53 2.18
N ILE A 113 -5.51 14.38 3.19
CA ILE A 113 -6.47 14.34 4.30
C ILE A 113 -7.88 14.68 3.80
N PRO A 114 -8.10 15.78 3.04
CA PRO A 114 -9.42 16.09 2.49
C PRO A 114 -10.00 14.98 1.61
N SER A 115 -9.19 14.38 0.73
CA SER A 115 -9.63 13.29 -0.16
C SER A 115 -10.09 12.06 0.63
N ASN A 116 -9.34 11.68 1.68
CA ASN A 116 -9.71 10.54 2.52
C ASN A 116 -10.93 10.81 3.40
N LEU A 117 -11.10 12.03 3.91
CA LEU A 117 -12.32 12.42 4.61
C LEU A 117 -13.53 12.44 3.67
N LEU A 118 -13.33 12.82 2.40
CA LEU A 118 -14.37 12.76 1.38
C LEU A 118 -14.85 11.32 1.14
N LEU A 119 -13.93 10.34 1.12
CA LEU A 119 -14.25 8.91 1.00
C LEU A 119 -15.13 8.37 2.14
N THR A 120 -15.09 8.98 3.33
CA THR A 120 -15.99 8.58 4.43
C THR A 120 -17.42 9.10 4.24
N ARG A 121 -17.63 10.14 3.43
CA ARG A 121 -18.93 10.78 3.20
C ARG A 121 -19.54 10.46 1.85
N VAL A 122 -18.72 10.48 0.81
CA VAL A 122 -19.13 10.21 -0.58
C VAL A 122 -18.76 8.76 -0.92
N SER A 123 -19.55 8.14 -1.74
CA SER A 123 -19.31 6.76 -2.19
C SER A 123 -17.96 6.62 -2.91
N PRO A 124 -17.10 5.67 -2.52
CA PRO A 124 -15.80 5.43 -3.14
C PRO A 124 -15.86 5.23 -4.66
N ARG A 125 -16.96 4.65 -5.15
CA ARG A 125 -17.27 4.49 -6.59
C ARG A 125 -17.15 5.80 -7.38
N TRP A 126 -17.48 6.94 -6.77
CA TRP A 126 -17.40 8.23 -7.44
C TRP A 126 -16.07 8.93 -7.16
N VAL A 127 -15.59 8.86 -5.92
CA VAL A 127 -14.40 9.62 -5.51
C VAL A 127 -13.14 9.09 -6.16
N ILE A 128 -12.87 7.77 -6.08
CA ILE A 128 -11.62 7.19 -6.56
C ILE A 128 -11.44 7.38 -8.08
N PRO A 129 -12.42 7.03 -8.94
CA PRO A 129 -12.28 7.28 -10.37
C PRO A 129 -12.21 8.77 -10.73
N SER A 130 -12.89 9.66 -9.97
CA SER A 130 -12.80 11.12 -10.22
C SER A 130 -11.40 11.66 -9.96
N LEU A 131 -10.72 11.15 -8.93
CA LEU A 131 -9.32 11.48 -8.67
C LEU A 131 -8.43 10.98 -9.83
N GLU A 132 -8.68 9.76 -10.33
CA GLU A 132 -7.94 9.21 -11.49
C GLU A 132 -8.15 10.03 -12.75
N VAL A 133 -9.39 10.43 -13.08
CA VAL A 133 -9.66 11.33 -14.21
C VAL A 133 -8.92 12.66 -14.03
N GLY A 134 -8.95 13.22 -12.81
CA GLY A 134 -8.29 14.49 -12.50
C GLY A 134 -6.80 14.47 -12.80
N TRP A 135 -6.06 13.47 -12.27
CA TRP A 135 -4.62 13.40 -12.56
C TRP A 135 -4.35 12.99 -14.01
N GLY A 136 -5.14 12.09 -14.62
CA GLY A 136 -4.96 11.72 -16.02
C GLY A 136 -5.09 12.92 -16.98
N ILE A 137 -6.04 13.82 -16.74
CA ILE A 137 -6.16 15.09 -17.49
C ILE A 137 -4.93 15.96 -17.24
N ALA A 138 -4.50 16.14 -16.00
CA ALA A 138 -3.32 16.94 -15.67
C ALA A 138 -2.05 16.37 -16.32
N THR A 139 -1.92 15.05 -16.39
CA THR A 139 -0.83 14.34 -17.06
C THR A 139 -0.83 14.60 -18.57
N ILE A 140 -1.99 14.51 -19.25
CA ILE A 140 -2.07 14.89 -20.67
C ILE A 140 -1.71 16.36 -20.86
N CYS A 141 -2.20 17.26 -20.01
CA CYS A 141 -1.88 18.68 -20.08
C CYS A 141 -0.36 18.93 -19.92
N THR A 142 0.36 18.07 -19.18
CA THR A 142 1.81 18.16 -19.05
C THR A 142 2.53 18.01 -20.40
N SER A 143 1.97 17.31 -21.38
CA SER A 143 2.51 17.23 -22.73
C SER A 143 2.48 18.56 -23.50
N LEU A 144 1.66 19.52 -23.05
CA LEU A 144 1.44 20.81 -23.72
C LEU A 144 2.23 21.96 -23.10
N VAL A 145 2.97 21.73 -22.01
CA VAL A 145 3.73 22.78 -21.32
C VAL A 145 4.86 23.31 -22.19
N GLN A 146 5.13 24.62 -22.09
CA GLN A 146 6.17 25.33 -22.82
C GLN A 146 7.20 25.98 -21.90
N SER A 147 7.03 25.84 -20.57
CA SER A 147 7.95 26.39 -19.58
C SER A 147 7.89 25.59 -18.28
N TYR A 148 8.96 25.59 -17.50
CA TYR A 148 9.01 24.96 -16.19
C TYR A 148 7.97 25.54 -15.21
N ARG A 149 7.55 26.81 -15.37
CA ARG A 149 6.52 27.44 -14.51
C ARG A 149 5.14 26.81 -14.73
N SER A 150 4.74 26.57 -15.96
CA SER A 150 3.48 25.87 -16.27
C SER A 150 3.52 24.42 -15.83
N LEU A 151 4.69 23.76 -15.91
CA LEU A 151 4.91 22.42 -15.36
C LEU A 151 4.64 22.38 -13.85
N TYR A 152 5.11 23.38 -13.08
CA TYR A 152 4.90 23.45 -11.63
C TYR A 152 3.41 23.46 -11.25
N VAL A 153 2.59 24.21 -11.98
CA VAL A 153 1.14 24.26 -11.74
C VAL A 153 0.52 22.88 -11.97
N LEU A 154 0.86 22.22 -13.07
CA LEU A 154 0.32 20.88 -13.37
C LEU A 154 0.82 19.84 -12.37
N ARG A 155 2.10 19.88 -11.97
CA ARG A 155 2.64 18.99 -10.94
C ARG A 155 1.94 19.13 -9.60
N PHE A 156 1.53 20.34 -9.21
CA PHE A 156 0.68 20.53 -8.03
C PHE A 156 -0.65 19.78 -8.16
N PHE A 157 -1.35 19.96 -9.28
CA PHE A 157 -2.65 19.31 -9.49
C PHE A 157 -2.52 17.76 -9.63
N VAL A 158 -1.49 17.27 -10.30
CA VAL A 158 -1.21 15.82 -10.34
C VAL A 158 -1.06 15.30 -8.91
N GLY A 159 -0.20 15.92 -8.08
CA GLY A 159 -0.02 15.53 -6.69
C GLY A 159 -1.31 15.59 -5.88
N PHE A 160 -2.10 16.66 -6.05
CA PHE A 160 -3.37 16.85 -5.36
C PHE A 160 -4.38 15.73 -5.67
N PHE A 161 -4.57 15.40 -6.95
CA PHE A 161 -5.51 14.34 -7.35
C PHE A 161 -4.99 12.94 -7.01
N GLU A 162 -3.69 12.67 -7.12
CA GLU A 162 -3.10 11.38 -6.76
C GLU A 162 -3.16 11.05 -5.26
N SER A 163 -3.26 12.07 -4.41
CA SER A 163 -3.07 11.99 -2.97
C SER A 163 -4.03 11.03 -2.26
N GLY A 164 -5.29 11.00 -2.68
CA GLY A 164 -6.32 10.18 -2.05
C GLY A 164 -6.36 8.74 -2.55
N PHE A 165 -5.66 8.42 -3.64
CA PHE A 165 -5.77 7.10 -4.28
C PHE A 165 -5.20 5.98 -3.40
N TYR A 166 -3.93 6.06 -3.01
CA TYR A 166 -3.27 5.00 -2.25
C TYR A 166 -3.95 4.68 -0.91
N PRO A 167 -4.17 5.66 -0.01
CA PRO A 167 -4.87 5.40 1.24
C PRO A 167 -6.35 5.06 1.01
N GLY A 168 -6.99 5.60 -0.03
CA GLY A 168 -8.36 5.28 -0.41
C GLY A 168 -8.52 3.81 -0.83
N ILE A 169 -7.58 3.27 -1.62
CA ILE A 169 -7.58 1.85 -1.96
C ILE A 169 -7.33 0.98 -0.72
N HIS A 170 -6.38 1.34 0.16
CA HIS A 170 -6.18 0.62 1.42
C HIS A 170 -7.43 0.62 2.31
N TYR A 171 -8.17 1.72 2.34
CA TYR A 171 -9.46 1.79 3.00
C TYR A 171 -10.49 0.82 2.39
N MET A 172 -10.55 0.75 1.05
CA MET A 172 -11.43 -0.18 0.33
C MET A 172 -11.05 -1.64 0.56
N LEU A 173 -9.75 -1.99 0.39
CA LEU A 173 -9.28 -3.34 0.68
C LEU A 173 -9.62 -3.75 2.11
N GLY A 174 -9.37 -2.87 3.09
CA GLY A 174 -9.77 -3.08 4.47
C GLY A 174 -11.29 -3.18 4.68
N SER A 175 -12.14 -2.79 3.76
CA SER A 175 -13.61 -2.85 3.87
C SER A 175 -14.23 -4.07 3.18
N TRP A 176 -13.51 -4.75 2.30
CA TRP A 176 -14.00 -5.91 1.55
C TRP A 176 -13.34 -7.24 1.94
N TYR A 177 -12.10 -7.19 2.51
CA TYR A 177 -11.35 -8.39 2.86
C TYR A 177 -11.22 -8.55 4.37
N THR A 178 -11.17 -9.80 4.80
CA THR A 178 -10.88 -10.15 6.19
C THR A 178 -9.40 -9.97 6.51
N PRO A 179 -8.99 -9.90 7.80
CA PRO A 179 -7.59 -9.82 8.19
C PRO A 179 -6.70 -10.93 7.62
N ARG A 180 -7.26 -12.13 7.43
CA ARG A 180 -6.54 -13.28 6.86
C ARG A 180 -6.32 -13.18 5.35
N GLU A 181 -7.11 -12.37 4.65
CA GLU A 181 -7.13 -12.25 3.18
C GLU A 181 -6.40 -10.99 2.67
N ILE A 182 -6.35 -9.93 3.49
CA ILE A 182 -5.92 -8.60 3.05
C ILE A 182 -4.42 -8.53 2.77
N GLY A 183 -3.58 -9.31 3.47
CA GLY A 183 -2.13 -9.18 3.38
C GLY A 183 -1.59 -9.48 1.99
N LYS A 184 -1.96 -10.64 1.41
CA LYS A 184 -1.56 -11.05 0.06
C LYS A 184 -2.05 -10.06 -1.00
N ARG A 185 -3.28 -9.55 -0.85
CA ARG A 185 -3.91 -8.61 -1.78
C ARG A 185 -3.31 -7.22 -1.70
N ALA A 186 -3.03 -6.74 -0.49
CA ALA A 186 -2.32 -5.47 -0.28
C ALA A 186 -0.89 -5.53 -0.86
N MET A 187 -0.22 -6.70 -0.76
CA MET A 187 1.07 -6.91 -1.42
C MET A 187 0.98 -6.85 -2.94
N LEU A 188 0.02 -7.55 -3.57
CA LEU A 188 -0.17 -7.51 -5.01
C LEU A 188 -0.45 -6.10 -5.50
N PHE A 189 -1.34 -5.38 -4.82
CA PHE A 189 -1.62 -3.97 -5.10
C PHE A 189 -0.35 -3.11 -5.05
N TRP A 190 0.44 -3.24 -3.99
CA TRP A 190 1.64 -2.45 -3.81
C TRP A 190 2.74 -2.79 -4.83
N LEU A 191 2.91 -4.08 -5.16
CA LEU A 191 3.87 -4.54 -6.15
C LEU A 191 3.54 -4.03 -7.56
N ALA A 192 2.26 -3.86 -7.89
CA ALA A 192 1.84 -3.28 -9.16
C ALA A 192 2.47 -1.90 -9.38
N GLY A 193 2.57 -1.06 -8.32
CA GLY A 193 3.26 0.23 -8.40
C GLY A 193 4.74 0.10 -8.74
N SER A 194 5.45 -0.85 -8.11
CA SER A 194 6.87 -1.08 -8.40
C SER A 194 7.11 -1.58 -9.84
N VAL A 195 6.21 -2.44 -10.35
CA VAL A 195 6.21 -2.86 -11.75
C VAL A 195 5.94 -1.68 -12.68
N GLY A 196 5.03 -0.76 -12.30
CA GLY A 196 4.77 0.48 -13.04
C GLY A 196 6.01 1.34 -13.18
N SER A 197 6.73 1.57 -12.08
CA SER A 197 7.98 2.34 -12.10
C SER A 197 9.05 1.71 -13.01
N MET A 198 9.16 0.37 -13.03
CA MET A 198 10.07 -0.34 -13.95
C MET A 198 9.61 -0.19 -15.41
N PHE A 199 8.30 -0.30 -15.65
CA PHE A 199 7.75 -0.22 -17.01
C PHE A 199 7.88 1.19 -17.61
N SER A 200 7.86 2.25 -16.80
CA SER A 200 8.05 3.63 -17.24
C SER A 200 9.34 3.83 -18.05
N GLY A 201 10.45 3.18 -17.63
CA GLY A 201 11.72 3.25 -18.38
C GLY A 201 11.65 2.63 -19.78
N PHE A 202 10.94 1.51 -19.93
CA PHE A 202 10.71 0.88 -21.24
C PHE A 202 9.79 1.72 -22.12
N LEU A 203 8.73 2.27 -21.52
CA LEU A 203 7.79 3.16 -22.22
C LEU A 203 8.50 4.40 -22.74
N GLN A 204 9.37 5.00 -21.93
CA GLN A 204 10.19 6.14 -22.34
C GLN A 204 11.11 5.80 -23.50
N GLY A 205 11.85 4.68 -23.43
CA GLY A 205 12.72 4.25 -24.50
C GLY A 205 11.97 4.06 -25.82
N ALA A 206 10.80 3.41 -25.77
CA ALA A 206 9.95 3.21 -26.94
C ALA A 206 9.40 4.54 -27.50
N ALA A 207 8.93 5.44 -26.66
CA ALA A 207 8.41 6.75 -27.07
C ALA A 207 9.53 7.60 -27.70
N TYR A 208 10.70 7.64 -27.07
CA TYR A 208 11.83 8.41 -27.59
C TYR A 208 12.33 7.87 -28.95
N THR A 209 12.47 6.54 -29.08
CA THR A 209 13.01 5.94 -30.31
C THR A 209 12.03 6.03 -31.49
N ASN A 210 10.72 5.87 -31.24
CA ASN A 210 9.75 5.71 -32.32
C ASN A 210 8.88 6.97 -32.57
N LEU A 211 8.73 7.84 -31.59
CA LEU A 211 7.79 8.96 -31.66
C LEU A 211 8.46 10.35 -31.57
N ASN A 212 9.78 10.42 -31.37
CA ASN A 212 10.48 11.70 -31.33
C ASN A 212 10.42 12.40 -32.70
N GLY A 213 9.94 13.64 -32.74
CA GLY A 213 9.72 14.40 -33.96
C GLY A 213 8.40 14.12 -34.69
N VAL A 214 7.65 13.09 -34.32
CA VAL A 214 6.33 12.78 -34.92
C VAL A 214 5.35 13.91 -34.60
N HIS A 215 4.68 14.42 -35.62
CA HIS A 215 3.84 15.63 -35.56
C HIS A 215 4.53 16.87 -34.95
N GLY A 216 5.85 16.98 -35.11
CA GLY A 216 6.65 18.09 -34.59
C GLY A 216 6.78 18.12 -33.06
N ARG A 217 6.52 16.99 -32.38
CA ARG A 217 6.58 16.89 -30.91
C ARG A 217 7.81 16.12 -30.46
N ALA A 218 8.43 16.58 -29.39
CA ALA A 218 9.51 15.87 -28.72
C ALA A 218 9.02 14.54 -28.11
N GLY A 219 9.88 13.52 -28.06
CA GLY A 219 9.56 12.17 -27.59
C GLY A 219 9.02 12.14 -26.15
N TRP A 220 9.53 13.01 -25.26
CA TRP A 220 9.05 13.10 -23.89
C TRP A 220 7.58 13.56 -23.78
N ARG A 221 7.05 14.35 -24.71
CA ARG A 221 5.65 14.79 -24.73
C ARG A 221 4.71 13.63 -25.02
N TRP A 222 5.12 12.70 -25.90
CA TRP A 222 4.38 11.49 -26.19
C TRP A 222 4.24 10.57 -24.99
N LEU A 223 5.23 10.55 -24.09
CA LEU A 223 5.18 9.77 -22.87
C LEU A 223 3.95 10.16 -22.01
N PHE A 224 3.74 11.45 -21.79
CA PHE A 224 2.58 11.95 -21.03
C PHE A 224 1.25 11.79 -21.76
N ILE A 225 1.25 11.87 -23.10
CA ILE A 225 0.05 11.61 -23.91
C ILE A 225 -0.38 10.15 -23.76
N ILE A 226 0.56 9.21 -23.93
CA ILE A 226 0.27 7.77 -23.84
C ILE A 226 -0.21 7.40 -22.44
N ASP A 227 0.45 7.91 -21.40
CA ASP A 227 0.11 7.65 -20.01
C ASP A 227 -1.33 8.12 -19.70
N GLY A 228 -1.67 9.35 -20.04
CA GLY A 228 -3.02 9.87 -19.84
C GLY A 228 -4.08 9.18 -20.71
N LEU A 229 -3.75 8.77 -21.95
CA LEU A 229 -4.65 8.02 -22.83
C LEU A 229 -4.98 6.61 -22.29
N ILE A 230 -4.10 6.04 -21.46
CA ILE A 230 -4.37 4.76 -20.78
C ILE A 230 -5.11 5.02 -19.47
N THR A 231 -4.73 6.03 -18.72
CA THR A 231 -5.28 6.36 -17.40
C THR A 231 -6.76 6.78 -17.46
N ILE A 232 -7.13 7.67 -18.38
CA ILE A 232 -8.49 8.20 -18.45
C ILE A 232 -9.54 7.12 -18.79
N PRO A 233 -9.37 6.24 -19.80
CA PRO A 233 -10.31 5.15 -20.02
C PRO A 233 -10.45 4.19 -18.85
N LEU A 234 -9.34 3.88 -18.14
CA LEU A 234 -9.39 3.06 -16.93
C LEU A 234 -10.21 3.75 -15.84
N ALA A 235 -9.98 5.04 -15.60
CA ALA A 235 -10.71 5.82 -14.63
C ALA A 235 -12.21 5.88 -14.95
N ILE A 236 -12.57 6.07 -16.22
CA ILE A 236 -13.98 6.03 -16.68
C ILE A 236 -14.58 4.64 -16.42
N ALA A 237 -13.86 3.57 -16.72
CA ALA A 237 -14.30 2.20 -16.42
C ALA A 237 -14.52 2.00 -14.90
N GLY A 238 -13.76 2.67 -14.06
CA GLY A 238 -13.90 2.65 -12.60
C GLY A 238 -15.29 3.07 -12.12
N TYR A 239 -15.95 4.05 -12.76
CA TYR A 239 -17.33 4.44 -12.40
C TYR A 239 -18.34 3.30 -12.56
N PHE A 240 -18.06 2.34 -13.44
CA PHE A 240 -18.94 1.20 -13.70
C PHE A 240 -18.57 -0.02 -12.85
N PHE A 241 -17.29 -0.28 -12.67
CA PHE A 241 -16.80 -1.52 -12.05
C PHE A 241 -16.52 -1.38 -10.56
N PHE A 242 -16.07 -0.21 -10.10
CA PHE A 242 -15.67 -0.04 -8.70
C PHE A 242 -16.89 0.01 -7.77
N PRO A 243 -16.92 -0.76 -6.68
CA PRO A 243 -18.09 -0.84 -5.81
C PRO A 243 -18.09 0.24 -4.73
N ASN A 244 -19.23 0.34 -4.04
CA ASN A 244 -19.32 1.01 -2.74
C ASN A 244 -18.85 0.10 -1.62
N LEU A 245 -18.92 0.56 -0.38
CA LEU A 245 -18.68 -0.30 0.78
C LEU A 245 -19.79 -1.35 0.91
N PRO A 246 -19.50 -2.56 1.40
CA PRO A 246 -20.52 -3.59 1.64
C PRO A 246 -21.66 -3.09 2.52
N GLN A 247 -21.34 -2.26 3.55
CA GLN A 247 -22.32 -1.74 4.51
C GLN A 247 -23.19 -0.60 3.98
N ASP A 248 -22.88 -0.01 2.82
CA ASP A 248 -23.69 1.07 2.23
C ASP A 248 -25.03 0.59 1.65
N GLY A 249 -25.33 -0.71 1.70
CA GLY A 249 -26.60 -1.32 1.30
C GLY A 249 -26.90 -1.29 -0.21
N LYS A 250 -25.97 -0.81 -1.04
CA LYS A 250 -26.16 -0.72 -2.49
C LYS A 250 -25.40 -1.82 -3.21
N ARG A 251 -26.15 -2.75 -3.78
CA ARG A 251 -25.62 -3.82 -4.63
C ARG A 251 -24.95 -3.26 -5.88
N THR A 252 -23.87 -3.90 -6.30
CA THR A 252 -23.25 -3.66 -7.61
C THR A 252 -23.92 -4.55 -8.68
N TRP A 253 -23.80 -4.19 -9.95
CA TRP A 253 -24.36 -4.98 -11.04
C TRP A 253 -23.73 -6.38 -11.20
N TRP A 254 -22.50 -6.57 -10.74
CA TRP A 254 -21.76 -7.83 -10.83
C TRP A 254 -21.94 -8.74 -9.61
N THR A 255 -22.60 -8.29 -8.52
CA THR A 255 -22.94 -9.12 -7.35
C THR A 255 -24.41 -9.54 -7.41
N THR A 256 -24.70 -10.78 -6.97
CA THR A 256 -26.07 -11.22 -6.68
C THR A 256 -26.54 -10.67 -5.33
N GLU A 257 -27.84 -10.78 -5.02
CA GLU A 257 -28.36 -10.37 -3.70
C GLU A 257 -27.74 -11.21 -2.57
N GLU A 258 -27.66 -12.52 -2.78
CA GLU A 258 -27.06 -13.44 -1.82
C GLU A 258 -25.57 -13.13 -1.56
N GLU A 259 -24.80 -12.84 -2.61
CA GLU A 259 -23.41 -12.43 -2.51
C GLU A 259 -23.25 -11.08 -1.78
N HIS A 260 -24.19 -10.16 -1.98
CA HIS A 260 -24.18 -8.89 -1.27
C HIS A 260 -24.44 -9.09 0.23
N ILE A 261 -25.48 -9.86 0.59
CA ILE A 261 -25.78 -10.22 1.98
C ILE A 261 -24.58 -10.94 2.62
N LEU A 262 -23.98 -11.90 1.89
CA LEU A 262 -22.78 -12.60 2.34
C LEU A 262 -21.61 -11.65 2.61
N SER A 263 -21.38 -10.65 1.73
CA SER A 263 -20.32 -9.65 1.91
C SER A 263 -20.51 -8.82 3.19
N VAL A 264 -21.74 -8.43 3.48
CA VAL A 264 -22.09 -7.70 4.72
C VAL A 264 -21.88 -8.57 5.95
N LYS A 265 -22.41 -9.81 5.95
CA LYS A 265 -22.26 -10.77 7.06
C LYS A 265 -20.79 -11.06 7.37
N ARG A 266 -19.94 -11.26 6.35
CA ARG A 266 -18.50 -11.48 6.52
C ARG A 266 -17.81 -10.32 7.23
N MET A 267 -18.17 -9.08 6.89
CA MET A 267 -17.58 -7.90 7.51
C MET A 267 -18.09 -7.67 8.93
N GLN A 268 -19.37 -7.97 9.20
CA GLN A 268 -19.93 -7.91 10.54
C GLN A 268 -19.31 -8.97 11.47
N ALA A 269 -19.08 -10.20 10.98
CA ALA A 269 -18.47 -11.27 11.76
C ALA A 269 -17.06 -10.92 12.29
N ILE A 270 -16.30 -10.07 11.59
CA ILE A 270 -14.99 -9.59 12.04
C ILE A 270 -15.06 -8.24 12.79
N GLY A 271 -16.25 -7.83 13.24
CA GLY A 271 -16.45 -6.61 14.03
C GLY A 271 -16.26 -5.31 13.24
N ARG A 272 -16.40 -5.33 11.90
CA ARG A 272 -16.32 -4.12 11.08
C ARG A 272 -17.56 -3.27 11.28
N ALA A 273 -17.40 -2.12 11.94
CA ALA A 273 -18.46 -1.15 12.11
C ALA A 273 -18.83 -0.44 10.81
N GLY A 274 -20.11 -0.11 10.64
CA GLY A 274 -20.58 0.79 9.57
C GLY A 274 -20.10 2.23 9.79
N LYS A 275 -20.36 3.09 8.77
CA LYS A 275 -20.04 4.53 8.85
C LYS A 275 -20.74 5.18 10.04
N GLN A 276 -20.02 6.00 10.76
CA GLN A 276 -20.51 6.72 11.91
C GLN A 276 -20.29 8.23 11.74
N PRO A 277 -21.21 9.09 12.19
CA PRO A 277 -21.05 10.53 12.02
C PRO A 277 -19.87 11.07 12.85
N TRP A 278 -19.16 12.04 12.30
CA TRP A 278 -18.12 12.78 13.00
C TRP A 278 -18.78 13.76 13.99
N THR A 279 -18.60 13.51 15.28
CA THR A 279 -18.97 14.43 16.36
C THR A 279 -17.71 14.99 17.03
N LYS A 280 -17.81 16.15 17.68
CA LYS A 280 -16.66 16.76 18.39
C LYS A 280 -16.09 15.81 19.45
N ASP A 281 -16.93 15.11 20.18
CA ASP A 281 -16.52 14.16 21.21
C ASP A 281 -15.79 12.96 20.61
N ARG A 282 -16.24 12.49 19.46
CA ARG A 282 -15.57 11.41 18.71
C ARG A 282 -14.19 11.84 18.20
N VAL A 283 -14.08 13.02 17.62
CA VAL A 283 -12.78 13.58 17.21
C VAL A 283 -11.84 13.67 18.42
N LYS A 284 -12.31 14.19 19.56
CA LYS A 284 -11.52 14.24 20.77
C LYS A 284 -11.09 12.85 21.25
N LYS A 285 -11.99 11.86 21.19
CA LYS A 285 -11.69 10.47 21.55
C LYS A 285 -10.62 9.86 20.63
N VAL A 286 -10.73 10.06 19.33
CA VAL A 286 -9.72 9.59 18.35
C VAL A 286 -8.38 10.26 18.62
N LEU A 287 -8.35 11.59 18.80
CA LEU A 287 -7.11 12.33 19.04
C LEU A 287 -6.49 12.02 20.42
N SER A 288 -7.26 11.62 21.42
CA SER A 288 -6.71 11.18 22.72
C SER A 288 -6.23 9.72 22.74
N SER A 289 -6.48 8.97 21.67
CA SER A 289 -6.09 7.57 21.56
C SER A 289 -4.60 7.44 21.16
N TRP A 290 -3.87 6.53 21.80
CA TRP A 290 -2.48 6.25 21.47
C TRP A 290 -2.30 5.79 20.00
N HIS A 291 -3.32 5.16 19.41
CA HIS A 291 -3.32 4.69 18.03
C HIS A 291 -3.02 5.84 17.05
N THR A 292 -3.53 7.04 17.33
CA THR A 292 -3.38 8.21 16.45
C THR A 292 -1.94 8.72 16.34
N TYR A 293 -1.10 8.40 17.31
CA TYR A 293 0.29 8.85 17.36
C TYR A 293 1.27 7.73 16.99
N HIS A 294 1.13 6.56 17.61
CA HIS A 294 2.09 5.47 17.47
C HIS A 294 1.96 4.73 16.14
N LEU A 295 0.75 4.52 15.62
CA LEU A 295 0.59 3.83 14.34
C LEU A 295 1.09 4.65 13.14
N PRO A 296 0.83 5.98 13.04
CA PRO A 296 1.50 6.82 12.06
C PRO A 296 3.02 6.85 12.23
N LEU A 297 3.52 6.98 13.46
CA LEU A 297 4.95 6.97 13.73
C LEU A 297 5.63 5.70 13.22
N LEU A 298 5.03 4.53 13.45
CA LEU A 298 5.51 3.25 12.93
C LEU A 298 5.71 3.30 11.40
N TYR A 299 4.73 3.82 10.67
CA TYR A 299 4.80 3.92 9.21
C TYR A 299 5.82 4.95 8.74
N ILE A 300 5.91 6.10 9.43
CA ILE A 300 6.90 7.16 9.15
C ILE A 300 8.32 6.60 9.30
N LEU A 301 8.59 5.89 10.40
CA LEU A 301 9.91 5.30 10.68
C LEU A 301 10.31 4.29 9.61
N TRP A 302 9.37 3.43 9.19
CA TRP A 302 9.61 2.48 8.10
C TRP A 302 9.87 3.20 6.77
N ASN A 303 8.98 4.10 6.35
CA ASN A 303 9.03 4.76 5.05
C ASN A 303 10.34 5.55 4.87
N ASN A 304 10.73 6.30 5.89
CA ASN A 304 11.92 7.16 5.85
C ASN A 304 13.20 6.43 6.30
N GLY A 305 13.08 5.27 6.93
CA GLY A 305 14.21 4.42 7.32
C GLY A 305 14.79 3.60 6.17
N ASN A 306 14.14 3.56 5.01
CA ASN A 306 14.66 2.91 3.83
C ASN A 306 15.77 3.76 3.19
N PRO A 307 16.94 3.19 2.87
CA PRO A 307 18.03 3.95 2.27
C PRO A 307 17.64 4.40 0.84
N GLN A 308 18.09 5.60 0.46
CA GLN A 308 17.92 6.13 -0.88
C GLN A 308 18.70 5.30 -1.91
N ALA A 309 18.43 5.51 -3.20
CA ALA A 309 19.03 4.77 -4.33
C ALA A 309 20.52 5.12 -4.55
N ALA A 310 21.36 4.95 -3.52
CA ALA A 310 22.76 5.30 -3.53
C ALA A 310 23.61 4.49 -4.51
N MET A 311 23.16 3.28 -4.89
CA MET A 311 23.87 2.44 -5.84
C MET A 311 24.03 3.10 -7.23
N GLY A 312 22.99 3.78 -7.72
CA GLY A 312 23.07 4.48 -9.01
C GLY A 312 24.15 5.56 -9.02
N TYR A 313 24.21 6.38 -7.96
CA TYR A 313 25.26 7.39 -7.82
C TYR A 313 26.64 6.77 -7.69
N TRP A 314 26.77 5.65 -6.97
CA TRP A 314 28.03 4.93 -6.82
C TRP A 314 28.49 4.33 -8.16
N LEU A 315 27.60 3.73 -8.96
CA LEU A 315 27.94 3.24 -10.30
C LEU A 315 28.31 4.42 -11.24
N LYS A 316 27.59 5.54 -11.16
CA LYS A 316 27.90 6.74 -11.96
C LYS A 316 29.28 7.29 -11.64
N SER A 317 29.74 7.22 -10.40
CA SER A 317 31.05 7.74 -10.00
C SER A 317 32.25 7.03 -10.64
N PHE A 318 32.07 5.83 -11.24
CA PHE A 318 33.11 5.17 -12.02
C PHE A 318 33.33 5.84 -13.37
N ASN A 319 32.33 6.60 -13.87
CA ASN A 319 32.41 7.30 -15.16
C ASN A 319 33.00 8.72 -15.00
N ASP A 320 33.30 9.17 -13.77
CA ASP A 320 33.92 10.46 -13.52
C ASP A 320 35.36 10.50 -14.05
N LYS A 321 35.83 11.68 -14.38
CA LYS A 321 37.22 11.87 -14.85
C LYS A 321 38.02 12.68 -13.83
N PRO A 322 39.14 12.15 -13.27
CA PRO A 322 39.74 10.84 -13.55
C PRO A 322 38.93 9.68 -12.97
N ALA A 323 38.84 8.55 -13.70
CA ALA A 323 38.14 7.37 -13.26
C ALA A 323 38.76 6.79 -11.96
N PRO A 324 37.97 6.53 -10.90
CA PRO A 324 38.49 6.02 -9.64
C PRO A 324 39.06 4.59 -9.77
N VAL A 325 38.63 3.83 -10.79
CA VAL A 325 39.15 2.52 -11.14
C VAL A 325 39.41 2.49 -12.65
N PRO A 326 40.68 2.43 -13.10
CA PRO A 326 40.99 2.40 -14.51
C PRO A 326 40.33 1.23 -15.26
N GLY A 327 39.71 1.51 -16.40
CA GLY A 327 39.06 0.50 -17.25
C GLY A 327 37.68 0.02 -16.77
N THR A 328 37.15 0.58 -15.69
CA THR A 328 35.78 0.27 -15.22
C THR A 328 34.86 1.43 -15.54
N SER A 329 33.79 1.17 -16.29
CA SER A 329 32.72 2.13 -16.59
C SER A 329 31.38 1.39 -16.66
N PHE A 330 30.28 2.12 -16.45
CA PHE A 330 28.92 1.58 -16.48
C PHE A 330 28.06 2.37 -17.44
N THR A 331 27.22 1.65 -18.19
CA THR A 331 26.25 2.26 -19.11
C THR A 331 25.08 2.89 -18.38
N VAL A 332 24.39 3.83 -19.01
CA VAL A 332 23.20 4.47 -18.43
C VAL A 332 22.12 3.47 -18.01
N PRO A 333 21.77 2.44 -18.79
CA PRO A 333 20.85 1.40 -18.34
C PRO A 333 21.32 0.64 -17.09
N GLU A 334 22.61 0.34 -16.97
CA GLU A 334 23.18 -0.33 -15.80
C GLU A 334 23.07 0.55 -14.54
N ILE A 335 23.32 1.83 -14.69
CA ILE A 335 23.23 2.82 -13.60
C ILE A 335 21.78 2.99 -13.15
N ASN A 336 20.85 3.20 -14.09
CA ASN A 336 19.45 3.51 -13.78
C ASN A 336 18.69 2.30 -13.23
N ASN A 337 18.88 1.13 -13.82
CA ASN A 337 18.17 -0.08 -13.42
C ASN A 337 18.95 -0.91 -12.39
N GLN A 338 20.20 -0.54 -12.08
CA GLN A 338 21.05 -1.26 -11.13
C GLN A 338 21.11 -2.76 -11.45
N LEU A 339 21.36 -3.08 -12.73
CA LEU A 339 21.16 -4.41 -13.31
C LEU A 339 21.99 -5.50 -12.64
N ILE A 340 21.35 -6.65 -12.48
CA ILE A 340 21.97 -7.93 -12.13
C ILE A 340 21.95 -8.77 -13.40
N TYR A 341 23.11 -9.25 -13.83
CA TYR A 341 23.19 -10.14 -14.99
C TYR A 341 23.11 -11.61 -14.54
N ALA A 342 21.98 -12.26 -14.84
CA ALA A 342 21.84 -13.70 -14.72
C ALA A 342 22.11 -14.32 -16.09
N SER A 343 23.30 -14.87 -16.30
CA SER A 343 23.83 -15.23 -17.62
C SER A 343 23.91 -13.98 -18.52
N SER A 344 23.14 -13.89 -19.58
CA SER A 344 23.08 -12.71 -20.46
C SER A 344 21.81 -11.86 -20.24
N VAL A 345 20.97 -12.19 -19.26
CA VAL A 345 19.69 -11.52 -19.02
C VAL A 345 19.86 -10.42 -17.97
N PRO A 346 19.61 -9.14 -18.32
CA PRO A 346 19.65 -8.05 -17.36
C PRO A 346 18.39 -8.04 -16.51
N ILE A 347 18.55 -8.19 -15.18
CA ILE A 347 17.46 -8.18 -14.21
C ILE A 347 17.60 -6.92 -13.35
N PRO A 348 16.60 -6.04 -13.26
CA PRO A 348 16.63 -4.91 -12.34
C PRO A 348 16.73 -5.36 -10.89
N SER A 349 17.53 -4.68 -10.07
CA SER A 349 17.69 -5.02 -8.65
C SER A 349 16.37 -4.96 -7.86
N THR A 350 15.42 -4.20 -8.36
CA THR A 350 14.03 -4.12 -7.83
C THR A 350 13.32 -5.47 -7.87
N ALA A 351 13.72 -6.41 -8.74
CA ALA A 351 13.13 -7.75 -8.80
C ALA A 351 13.35 -8.53 -7.49
N ILE A 352 14.49 -8.37 -6.82
CA ILE A 352 14.76 -8.99 -5.51
C ILE A 352 13.72 -8.51 -4.49
N PHE A 353 13.50 -7.20 -4.45
CA PHE A 353 12.49 -6.60 -3.60
C PHE A 353 11.08 -7.14 -3.88
N LEU A 354 10.68 -7.25 -5.17
CA LEU A 354 9.37 -7.79 -5.56
C LEU A 354 9.17 -9.23 -5.06
N VAL A 355 10.14 -10.10 -5.30
CA VAL A 355 10.08 -11.51 -4.86
C VAL A 355 10.01 -11.62 -3.35
N MET A 356 10.83 -10.85 -2.64
CA MET A 356 10.87 -10.90 -1.17
C MET A 356 9.62 -10.30 -0.53
N ALA A 357 9.07 -9.22 -1.10
CA ALA A 357 7.81 -8.65 -0.62
C ALA A 357 6.63 -9.64 -0.77
N LEU A 358 6.56 -10.35 -1.90
CA LEU A 358 5.60 -11.44 -2.08
C LEU A 358 5.80 -12.53 -1.03
N ALA A 359 7.03 -13.02 -0.88
CA ALA A 359 7.35 -14.07 0.09
C ALA A 359 6.92 -13.65 1.53
N TRP A 360 7.19 -12.42 1.93
CA TRP A 360 6.82 -11.92 3.26
C TRP A 360 5.31 -11.82 3.44
N GLY A 361 4.56 -11.40 2.40
CA GLY A 361 3.10 -11.40 2.42
C GLY A 361 2.53 -12.81 2.60
N TRP A 362 3.02 -13.77 1.80
CA TRP A 362 2.59 -15.17 1.87
C TRP A 362 2.94 -15.83 3.20
N LEU A 363 4.15 -15.63 3.70
CA LEU A 363 4.57 -16.19 4.99
C LEU A 363 3.80 -15.57 6.16
N SER A 364 3.47 -14.28 6.08
CA SER A 364 2.68 -13.60 7.11
C SER A 364 1.25 -14.13 7.18
N ASP A 365 0.58 -14.30 6.04
CA ASP A 365 -0.82 -14.77 5.99
C ASP A 365 -0.93 -16.28 6.19
N GLY A 366 0.08 -17.05 5.75
CA GLY A 366 0.12 -18.50 5.82
C GLY A 366 0.61 -19.02 7.18
N PRO A 367 1.92 -19.35 7.33
CA PRO A 367 2.44 -20.01 8.54
C PRO A 367 2.26 -19.19 9.82
N LEU A 368 2.33 -17.86 9.73
CA LEU A 368 2.20 -16.97 10.89
C LEU A 368 0.78 -16.47 11.14
N GLN A 369 -0.20 -17.01 10.41
CA GLN A 369 -1.64 -16.79 10.66
C GLN A 369 -2.05 -15.30 10.74
N GLY A 370 -1.39 -14.43 9.95
CA GLY A 370 -1.66 -13.00 9.95
C GLY A 370 -0.79 -12.18 10.92
N ALA A 371 0.20 -12.78 11.59
CA ALA A 371 1.13 -12.01 12.40
C ALA A 371 2.04 -11.15 11.50
N ARG A 372 1.94 -9.82 11.62
CA ARG A 372 2.68 -8.85 10.79
C ARG A 372 4.03 -8.46 11.38
N TRP A 373 4.08 -8.35 12.70
CA TRP A 373 5.24 -7.84 13.45
C TRP A 373 6.56 -8.62 13.24
N PRO A 374 6.60 -9.96 13.02
CA PRO A 374 7.88 -10.66 12.84
C PRO A 374 8.61 -10.19 11.59
N PHE A 375 7.87 -9.88 10.50
CA PHE A 375 8.47 -9.40 9.26
C PHE A 375 8.91 -7.93 9.34
N ILE A 376 8.27 -7.12 10.19
CA ILE A 376 8.73 -5.76 10.49
C ILE A 376 10.09 -5.83 11.19
N TYR A 377 10.26 -6.70 12.18
CA TYR A 377 11.55 -6.91 12.84
C TYR A 377 12.60 -7.45 11.87
N ALA A 378 12.29 -8.50 11.12
CA ALA A 378 13.22 -9.11 10.18
C ALA A 378 13.70 -8.09 9.13
N GLY A 379 12.79 -7.28 8.58
CA GLY A 379 13.12 -6.24 7.62
C GLY A 379 14.02 -5.16 8.19
N ALA A 380 13.68 -4.66 9.37
CA ALA A 380 14.49 -3.65 10.05
C ALA A 380 15.90 -4.15 10.36
N ILE A 381 16.03 -5.38 10.88
CA ILE A 381 17.32 -6.01 11.19
C ILE A 381 18.17 -6.16 9.92
N LEU A 382 17.58 -6.65 8.82
CA LEU A 382 18.30 -6.82 7.56
C LEU A 382 18.80 -5.47 7.02
N ILE A 383 17.95 -4.42 7.04
CA ILE A 383 18.35 -3.08 6.59
C ILE A 383 19.52 -2.56 7.46
N ILE A 384 19.46 -2.73 8.78
CA ILE A 384 20.55 -2.33 9.70
C ILE A 384 21.85 -3.05 9.32
N ILE A 385 21.82 -4.37 9.11
CA ILE A 385 23.00 -5.16 8.76
C ILE A 385 23.61 -4.66 7.44
N PHE A 386 22.80 -4.51 6.40
CA PHE A 386 23.30 -4.07 5.10
C PHE A 386 23.78 -2.62 5.10
N ASN A 387 23.14 -1.72 5.84
CA ASN A 387 23.62 -0.36 6.02
C ASN A 387 24.99 -0.32 6.70
N ILE A 388 25.20 -1.10 7.76
CA ILE A 388 26.48 -1.19 8.47
C ILE A 388 27.55 -1.77 7.53
N LEU A 389 27.24 -2.78 6.72
CA LEU A 389 28.15 -3.32 5.73
C LEU A 389 28.55 -2.26 4.70
N LEU A 390 27.58 -1.52 4.13
CA LEU A 390 27.83 -0.47 3.14
C LEU A 390 28.64 0.70 3.71
N LEU A 391 28.46 1.02 4.99
CA LEU A 391 29.24 2.05 5.68
C LEU A 391 30.73 1.68 5.84
N ASN A 392 31.01 0.40 6.08
CA ASN A 392 32.37 -0.08 6.39
C ASN A 392 33.11 -0.63 5.16
N MET A 393 32.39 -1.03 4.09
CA MET A 393 33.02 -1.52 2.88
C MET A 393 33.72 -0.39 2.10
N PRO A 394 34.91 -0.63 1.58
CA PRO A 394 35.60 0.33 0.72
C PRO A 394 34.81 0.57 -0.57
N LEU A 395 34.87 1.81 -1.10
CA LEU A 395 34.04 2.22 -2.24
C LEU A 395 34.45 1.54 -3.54
N TYR A 396 35.75 1.31 -3.78
CA TYR A 396 36.27 0.95 -5.09
C TYR A 396 37.14 -0.31 -5.13
N SER A 397 37.52 -0.88 -3.99
CA SER A 397 38.45 -2.04 -3.97
C SER A 397 37.74 -3.39 -4.13
N ASN A 398 36.46 -3.49 -3.77
CA ASN A 398 35.67 -4.72 -3.91
C ASN A 398 34.33 -4.39 -4.57
N VAL A 399 34.37 -4.14 -5.88
CA VAL A 399 33.21 -3.68 -6.65
C VAL A 399 32.08 -4.70 -6.65
N ASP A 400 32.38 -5.97 -6.93
CA ASP A 400 31.36 -7.02 -7.03
C ASP A 400 30.75 -7.35 -5.66
N GLY A 401 31.58 -7.43 -4.61
CA GLY A 401 31.06 -7.61 -3.26
C GLY A 401 30.13 -6.48 -2.82
N ARG A 402 30.45 -5.23 -3.17
CA ARG A 402 29.61 -4.09 -2.86
C ARG A 402 28.29 -4.08 -3.67
N LYS A 403 28.34 -4.49 -4.95
CA LYS A 403 27.11 -4.70 -5.76
C LYS A 403 26.17 -5.71 -5.10
N VAL A 404 26.71 -6.86 -4.67
CA VAL A 404 25.93 -7.91 -3.99
C VAL A 404 25.26 -7.37 -2.72
N VAL A 405 25.98 -6.60 -1.89
CA VAL A 405 25.42 -6.00 -0.69
C VAL A 405 24.31 -5.01 -1.01
N TYR A 406 24.46 -4.18 -2.05
CA TYR A 406 23.39 -3.29 -2.53
C TYR A 406 22.14 -4.07 -2.98
N TRP A 407 22.30 -5.17 -3.72
CA TRP A 407 21.19 -6.00 -4.16
C TRP A 407 20.47 -6.67 -2.99
N LEU A 408 21.22 -7.26 -2.07
CA LEU A 408 20.67 -7.92 -0.88
C LEU A 408 20.00 -6.93 0.07
N SER A 409 20.42 -5.67 0.12
CA SER A 409 19.76 -4.64 0.94
C SER A 409 18.30 -4.43 0.55
N LYS A 410 17.90 -4.77 -0.68
CA LYS A 410 16.50 -4.69 -1.14
C LYS A 410 15.57 -5.70 -0.45
N ILE A 411 16.11 -6.76 0.15
CA ILE A 411 15.32 -7.77 0.87
C ILE A 411 14.51 -7.16 2.03
N GLY A 412 15.12 -6.23 2.77
CA GLY A 412 14.48 -5.61 3.94
C GLY A 412 13.31 -4.66 3.64
N HIS A 413 13.15 -4.21 2.40
CA HIS A 413 12.20 -3.15 2.06
C HIS A 413 10.72 -3.61 2.02
N GLY A 414 10.44 -4.92 1.99
CA GLY A 414 9.11 -5.49 1.73
C GLY A 414 8.06 -5.32 2.83
N ALA A 415 8.37 -4.70 3.98
CA ALA A 415 7.48 -4.66 5.14
C ALA A 415 6.34 -3.62 5.06
N GLY A 416 6.38 -2.66 4.14
CA GLY A 416 5.43 -1.53 4.09
C GLY A 416 3.96 -1.90 4.03
N PRO A 417 3.52 -2.71 3.05
CA PRO A 417 2.14 -3.15 2.98
C PRO A 417 1.68 -3.95 4.21
N LEU A 418 2.60 -4.68 4.87
CA LEU A 418 2.29 -5.41 6.10
C LEU A 418 2.03 -4.44 7.27
N ILE A 419 2.76 -3.33 7.35
CA ILE A 419 2.54 -2.29 8.37
C ILE A 419 1.15 -1.67 8.19
N LEU A 420 0.78 -1.28 6.96
CA LEU A 420 -0.55 -0.72 6.69
C LEU A 420 -1.67 -1.74 6.93
N SER A 421 -1.44 -3.00 6.59
CA SER A 421 -2.37 -4.08 6.90
C SER A 421 -2.54 -4.23 8.42
N TRP A 422 -1.45 -4.18 9.18
CA TRP A 422 -1.48 -4.24 10.64
C TRP A 422 -2.22 -3.06 11.26
N ILE A 423 -2.01 -1.84 10.74
CA ILE A 423 -2.78 -0.64 11.14
C ILE A 423 -4.28 -0.84 10.88
N ASN A 424 -4.64 -1.39 9.69
CA ASN A 424 -6.03 -1.69 9.36
C ASN A 424 -6.66 -2.74 10.29
N GLU A 425 -5.89 -3.73 10.72
CA GLU A 425 -6.33 -4.77 11.66
C GLU A 425 -6.53 -4.21 13.07
N ILE A 426 -5.56 -3.44 13.58
CA ILE A 426 -5.64 -2.82 14.92
C ILE A 426 -6.83 -1.85 15.01
N CYS A 427 -7.12 -1.11 13.95
CA CYS A 427 -8.21 -0.12 13.89
C CYS A 427 -9.50 -0.67 13.27
N SER A 428 -9.69 -1.99 13.20
CA SER A 428 -10.81 -2.62 12.48
C SER A 428 -12.18 -2.25 13.03
N ALA A 429 -12.30 -1.99 14.33
CA ALA A 429 -13.56 -1.67 15.02
C ALA A 429 -14.10 -0.26 14.73
N ASP A 430 -13.30 0.67 14.21
CA ASP A 430 -13.70 2.05 13.92
C ASP A 430 -13.22 2.46 12.52
N THR A 431 -14.16 2.50 11.59
CA THR A 431 -13.90 2.73 10.16
C THR A 431 -13.32 4.11 9.90
N GLU A 432 -13.83 5.15 10.56
CA GLU A 432 -13.37 6.53 10.36
C GLU A 432 -12.01 6.75 11.04
N LYS A 433 -11.82 6.22 12.25
CA LYS A 433 -10.52 6.22 12.94
C LYS A 433 -9.45 5.54 12.08
N ARG A 434 -9.77 4.39 11.50
CA ARG A 434 -8.89 3.63 10.59
C ARG A 434 -8.50 4.45 9.36
N ALA A 435 -9.50 5.03 8.66
CA ALA A 435 -9.26 5.86 7.48
C ALA A 435 -8.39 7.08 7.80
N LEU A 436 -8.67 7.75 8.91
CA LEU A 436 -7.90 8.91 9.36
C LEU A 436 -6.46 8.54 9.72
N ILE A 437 -6.24 7.46 10.48
CA ILE A 437 -4.90 7.04 10.90
C ILE A 437 -4.05 6.62 9.69
N VAL A 438 -4.62 5.86 8.75
CA VAL A 438 -3.92 5.47 7.51
C VAL A 438 -3.55 6.70 6.68
N ALA A 439 -4.47 7.68 6.57
CA ALA A 439 -4.20 8.92 5.85
C ALA A 439 -3.09 9.74 6.54
N ILE A 440 -3.16 9.96 7.85
CA ILE A 440 -2.14 10.67 8.62
C ILE A 440 -0.78 9.95 8.52
N ALA A 441 -0.76 8.63 8.61
CA ALA A 441 0.47 7.84 8.53
C ALA A 441 1.17 8.06 7.18
N ASN A 442 0.42 7.97 6.09
CA ASN A 442 0.96 8.16 4.75
C ASN A 442 1.37 9.62 4.51
N ASP A 443 0.53 10.59 4.92
CA ASP A 443 0.77 12.02 4.72
C ASP A 443 2.04 12.49 5.44
N LEU A 444 2.15 12.22 6.74
CA LEU A 444 3.32 12.60 7.52
C LEU A 444 4.60 11.90 7.03
N ALA A 445 4.50 10.66 6.52
CA ALA A 445 5.64 9.98 5.92
C ALA A 445 6.17 10.74 4.69
N TYR A 446 5.28 11.25 3.82
CA TYR A 446 5.66 12.08 2.67
C TYR A 446 6.19 13.46 3.08
N VAL A 447 5.64 14.09 4.13
CA VAL A 447 6.18 15.35 4.66
C VAL A 447 7.63 15.17 5.11
N VAL A 448 7.92 14.12 5.88
CA VAL A 448 9.29 13.82 6.32
C VAL A 448 10.18 13.48 5.12
N GLN A 449 9.68 12.72 4.15
CA GLN A 449 10.41 12.35 2.94
C GLN A 449 10.73 13.56 2.04
N ALA A 450 9.90 14.60 2.04
CA ALA A 450 10.17 15.83 1.29
C ALA A 450 11.27 16.68 1.91
N VAL A 451 11.39 16.67 3.24
CA VAL A 451 12.29 17.59 3.98
C VAL A 451 13.62 16.93 4.34
N VAL A 452 13.59 15.76 4.93
CA VAL A 452 14.76 15.15 5.56
C VAL A 452 15.87 14.74 4.57
N PRO A 453 15.56 14.18 3.38
CA PRO A 453 16.60 13.83 2.41
C PRO A 453 17.48 15.01 1.99
N VAL A 454 16.95 16.22 1.95
CA VAL A 454 17.72 17.45 1.63
C VAL A 454 18.92 17.63 2.58
N PHE A 455 18.81 17.17 3.83
CA PHE A 455 19.85 17.30 4.84
C PHE A 455 20.67 16.01 5.03
N MET A 456 20.04 14.84 4.96
CA MET A 456 20.63 13.55 5.28
C MET A 456 21.16 12.79 4.07
N TRP A 457 20.54 12.96 2.89
CA TRP A 457 20.89 12.30 1.64
C TRP A 457 21.33 13.30 0.58
N LYS A 458 22.25 14.22 0.96
CA LYS A 458 22.74 15.22 0.02
C LYS A 458 23.42 14.54 -1.18
N THR A 459 23.14 15.06 -2.38
CA THR A 459 23.81 14.58 -3.61
C THR A 459 25.32 14.71 -3.55
N THR A 460 25.82 15.72 -2.83
CA THR A 460 27.26 15.95 -2.60
C THR A 460 27.94 14.92 -1.69
N ASP A 461 27.16 14.17 -0.89
CA ASP A 461 27.70 13.14 0.01
C ASP A 461 27.83 11.78 -0.70
N PHE A 462 27.29 11.63 -1.93
CA PHE A 462 27.50 10.44 -2.75
C PHE A 462 28.91 10.42 -3.36
N PRO A 463 29.49 9.23 -3.56
CA PRO A 463 28.89 7.89 -3.45
C PRO A 463 28.96 7.27 -2.04
N ALA A 464 29.62 7.89 -1.07
CA ALA A 464 29.78 7.30 0.28
C ALA A 464 28.49 7.36 1.11
N ALA A 465 27.71 8.44 1.00
CA ALA A 465 26.41 8.69 1.66
C ALA A 465 26.37 8.30 3.16
N ARG A 466 27.46 8.54 3.90
CA ARG A 466 27.62 8.08 5.29
C ARG A 466 26.50 8.60 6.20
N LYS A 467 26.14 9.89 6.09
CA LYS A 467 25.06 10.48 6.90
C LYS A 467 23.72 9.81 6.63
N GLY A 468 23.43 9.53 5.37
CA GLY A 468 22.19 8.88 4.95
C GLY A 468 22.07 7.45 5.52
N TYR A 469 23.11 6.63 5.41
CA TYR A 469 23.10 5.27 5.97
C TYR A 469 23.02 5.28 7.50
N THR A 470 23.71 6.18 8.18
CA THR A 470 23.60 6.32 9.64
C THR A 470 22.20 6.72 10.06
N TYR A 471 21.60 7.71 9.37
CA TYR A 471 20.22 8.12 9.59
C TYR A 471 19.22 6.95 9.39
N SER A 472 19.33 6.24 8.26
CA SER A 472 18.50 5.06 7.97
C SER A 472 18.63 4.00 9.07
N THR A 473 19.84 3.71 9.53
CA THR A 473 20.10 2.75 10.62
C THR A 473 19.42 3.17 11.93
N ILE A 474 19.51 4.44 12.30
CA ILE A 474 18.85 4.97 13.50
C ILE A 474 17.32 4.80 13.40
N LEU A 475 16.73 5.14 12.26
CA LEU A 475 15.28 4.99 12.06
C LEU A 475 14.84 3.52 12.12
N GLN A 476 15.64 2.59 11.61
CA GLN A 476 15.30 1.16 11.70
C GLN A 476 15.41 0.63 13.14
N VAL A 477 16.36 1.12 13.94
CA VAL A 477 16.41 0.81 15.39
C VAL A 477 15.16 1.36 16.08
N LEU A 478 14.79 2.60 15.81
CA LEU A 478 13.56 3.20 16.36
C LEU A 478 12.31 2.43 15.91
N LEU A 479 12.27 1.92 14.68
CA LEU A 479 11.17 1.08 14.17
C LEU A 479 11.03 -0.22 14.99
N ILE A 480 12.14 -0.85 15.35
CA ILE A 480 12.14 -2.04 16.21
C ILE A 480 11.56 -1.70 17.58
N LEU A 481 12.03 -0.61 18.19
CA LEU A 481 11.57 -0.17 19.52
C LEU A 481 10.08 0.21 19.49
N GLU A 482 9.64 0.93 18.46
CA GLU A 482 8.25 1.33 18.29
C GLU A 482 7.34 0.11 18.07
N THR A 483 7.78 -0.87 17.28
CA THR A 483 7.04 -2.13 17.07
C THR A 483 6.86 -2.86 18.41
N ALA A 484 7.92 -2.97 19.22
CA ALA A 484 7.85 -3.59 20.54
C ALA A 484 6.92 -2.82 21.49
N PHE A 485 6.97 -1.49 21.45
CA PHE A 485 6.12 -0.63 22.28
C PHE A 485 4.64 -0.78 21.89
N ILE A 486 4.30 -0.81 20.60
CA ILE A 486 2.93 -1.08 20.13
C ILE A 486 2.45 -2.45 20.60
N GLN A 487 3.29 -3.50 20.54
CA GLN A 487 2.94 -4.82 21.06
C GLN A 487 2.64 -4.78 22.56
N LEU A 488 3.43 -4.03 23.33
CA LEU A 488 3.18 -3.81 24.77
C LEU A 488 1.85 -3.10 25.03
N LEU A 489 1.53 -2.07 24.25
CA LEU A 489 0.26 -1.35 24.35
C LEU A 489 -0.93 -2.26 24.03
N LEU A 490 -0.83 -3.06 22.98
CA LEU A 490 -1.86 -4.05 22.60
C LEU A 490 -2.04 -5.10 23.69
N TRP A 491 -0.95 -5.62 24.26
CA TRP A 491 -1.01 -6.56 25.37
C TRP A 491 -1.65 -5.94 26.63
N ARG A 492 -1.29 -4.70 26.97
CA ARG A 492 -1.93 -3.94 28.07
C ARG A 492 -3.43 -3.77 27.84
N ASP A 493 -3.85 -3.41 26.62
CA ASP A 493 -5.24 -3.18 26.30
C ASP A 493 -6.07 -4.48 26.30
N ARG A 494 -5.45 -5.63 25.96
CA ARG A 494 -6.08 -6.95 26.11
C ARG A 494 -6.36 -7.34 27.57
N ARG A 495 -5.60 -6.83 28.53
CA ARG A 495 -5.76 -7.11 29.97
C ARG A 495 -6.81 -6.26 30.66
N LYS A 496 -7.31 -5.21 30.03
CA LYS A 496 -8.39 -4.39 30.59
C LYS A 496 -9.68 -5.22 30.69
N PRO A 497 -10.42 -5.16 31.83
CA PRO A 497 -11.69 -5.87 31.96
C PRO A 497 -12.68 -5.43 30.86
N VAL A 498 -13.52 -6.36 30.40
CA VAL A 498 -14.46 -6.17 29.28
C VAL A 498 -15.35 -4.94 29.46
N ARG A 499 -15.71 -4.57 30.68
CA ARG A 499 -16.51 -3.36 31.01
C ARG A 499 -15.79 -2.03 30.74
N SER A 500 -14.45 -2.03 30.68
CA SER A 500 -13.64 -0.83 30.38
C SER A 500 -13.13 -0.82 28.93
N ARG A 501 -13.31 -1.91 28.19
CA ARG A 501 -13.14 -1.94 26.76
C ARG A 501 -14.39 -1.30 26.15
N GLY A 502 -14.43 0.02 26.05
CA GLY A 502 -15.36 0.63 25.12
C GLY A 502 -15.20 -0.05 23.77
N ALA A 503 -16.15 0.04 22.84
CA ALA A 503 -16.24 -0.63 21.53
C ALA A 503 -14.98 -0.57 20.61
N GLU A 504 -13.79 -0.50 21.18
CA GLU A 504 -12.50 -0.23 20.52
C GLU A 504 -11.59 -1.46 20.35
N SER A 505 -11.89 -2.58 20.99
CA SER A 505 -11.07 -3.79 20.81
C SER A 505 -11.82 -4.80 19.97
N PRO A 506 -11.27 -5.27 18.84
CA PRO A 506 -11.79 -6.46 18.20
C PRO A 506 -11.77 -7.61 19.22
N PRO A 507 -12.73 -8.55 19.17
CA PRO A 507 -12.66 -9.75 20.00
C PRO A 507 -11.29 -10.40 19.77
N PRO A 508 -10.68 -10.99 20.82
CA PRO A 508 -9.43 -11.71 20.66
C PRO A 508 -9.64 -12.78 19.59
N LEU A 509 -8.72 -12.87 18.65
CA LEU A 509 -8.60 -14.05 17.82
C LEU A 509 -8.35 -15.20 18.79
N ILE A 510 -9.39 -15.99 19.08
CA ILE A 510 -9.28 -17.18 19.91
C ILE A 510 -8.51 -18.18 19.06
N TYR A 511 -7.21 -18.26 19.28
CA TYR A 511 -6.46 -19.44 18.93
C TYR A 511 -6.82 -20.48 20.01
N SER A 512 -7.68 -21.43 19.68
CA SER A 512 -7.86 -22.61 20.49
C SER A 512 -6.58 -23.44 20.33
N ASP A 513 -5.67 -23.31 21.28
CA ASP A 513 -4.70 -24.36 21.57
C ASP A 513 -5.53 -25.51 22.16
N GLU A 514 -6.15 -26.32 21.33
CA GLU A 514 -6.56 -27.65 21.73
C GLU A 514 -5.29 -28.49 21.84
N GLU A 515 -4.79 -28.59 23.08
CA GLU A 515 -3.94 -29.70 23.49
C GLU A 515 -4.64 -31.01 23.14
N GLU A 516 -4.01 -31.78 22.27
CA GLU A 516 -4.33 -33.21 22.06
C GLU A 516 -4.16 -33.92 23.40
N GLY A 517 -5.24 -34.06 24.12
CA GLY A 517 -5.38 -35.01 25.23
C GLY A 517 -5.72 -36.37 24.65
N GLU A 518 -4.69 -37.21 24.41
CA GLU A 518 -4.86 -38.64 24.39
C GLU A 518 -5.52 -39.08 25.70
N ASP A 519 -6.75 -39.56 25.63
CA ASP A 519 -7.16 -40.60 26.59
C ASP A 519 -8.14 -41.57 25.96
N GLY A 520 -7.65 -42.80 25.89
CA GLY A 520 -8.43 -43.96 25.46
C GLY A 520 -9.42 -44.38 26.53
N ASN A 521 -10.67 -44.62 26.15
CA ASN A 521 -11.40 -45.72 26.79
C ASN A 521 -12.53 -46.26 25.93
N LYS A 522 -12.71 -47.55 26.12
CA LYS A 522 -13.52 -48.55 25.42
C LYS A 522 -15.05 -48.36 25.55
N PRO A 523 -15.85 -48.97 24.68
CA PRO A 523 -17.32 -48.91 24.72
C PRO A 523 -17.91 -49.79 25.80
N GLY A 524 -18.84 -49.25 26.59
CA GLY A 524 -19.67 -49.97 27.56
C GLY A 524 -21.14 -49.98 27.13
N GLU A 525 -21.76 -51.12 27.27
CA GLU A 525 -23.09 -51.58 26.85
C GLU A 525 -24.27 -50.78 27.45
N PRO A 526 -25.47 -50.90 26.86
CA PRO A 526 -26.66 -50.18 27.33
C PRO A 526 -27.38 -50.97 28.44
N HIS A 527 -27.69 -50.34 29.54
CA HIS A 527 -28.64 -50.84 30.53
C HIS A 527 -30.01 -50.17 30.39
N PHE A 528 -31.00 -50.96 30.00
CA PHE A 528 -32.41 -50.69 30.22
C PHE A 528 -32.73 -50.93 31.69
N SER A 529 -33.49 -50.05 32.33
CA SER A 529 -34.38 -50.42 33.44
C SER A 529 -35.59 -49.50 33.50
N HIS A 530 -36.71 -50.16 33.55
CA HIS A 530 -38.08 -49.68 33.74
C HIS A 530 -38.38 -49.18 35.17
N THR A 531 -39.54 -48.50 35.22
CA THR A 531 -40.45 -48.32 36.41
C THR A 531 -40.04 -47.19 37.34
N THR A 532 -40.92 -46.32 37.68
CA THR A 532 -42.39 -46.15 37.81
C THR A 532 -42.76 -44.69 37.71
#